data_55c314c21ccab694e032b18dcd862d34
#
_entry.id   55c314c21ccab694e032b18dcd862d34
#
_cell.length_a   1.000
_cell.length_b   1.000
_cell.length_c   1.000
_cell.angle_alpha   90.00
_cell.angle_beta   90.00
_cell.angle_gamma   90.00
#
_symmetry.space_group_name_H-M   'P 1'
#
loop_
_entity.id
_entity.type
_entity.pdbx_description
1 polymer ?
#
loop_
_entity_poly.entity_id
_entity_poly.type
_entity_poly.pdbx_seq_one_letter_code
_entity_poly.pdbx_strand_id
1 'polypeptide(L)' 'MTISYKKLWVMLANLEMSKAELRRQAGLSPATFTKLRRNQPVSMEVLLKIAQVLACNIGDMMVFVKIAE' A
#
# COMPACT_ATOMS: atom_id res chain seq x y z
N MET A 1 17.88 -4.21 -2.09
CA MET A 1 16.45 -4.55 -1.94
C MET A 1 15.60 -3.34 -2.26
N THR A 2 14.41 -3.59 -2.73
CA THR A 2 13.41 -2.54 -2.96
C THR A 2 12.09 -2.95 -2.33
N ILE A 3 11.14 -2.00 -2.26
CA ILE A 3 9.81 -2.26 -1.71
C ILE A 3 8.85 -2.57 -2.85
N SER A 4 7.95 -3.53 -2.62
CA SER A 4 6.84 -3.81 -3.54
C SER A 4 5.53 -3.76 -2.78
N TYR A 5 4.57 -2.99 -3.27
CA TYR A 5 3.20 -2.94 -2.76
C TYR A 5 2.22 -3.74 -3.63
N LYS A 6 2.74 -4.64 -4.44
CA LYS A 6 1.90 -5.45 -5.34
C LYS A 6 0.80 -6.20 -4.60
N LYS A 7 1.13 -6.74 -3.42
CA LYS A 7 0.17 -7.44 -2.58
C LYS A 7 -1.02 -6.54 -2.20
N LEU A 8 -0.75 -5.27 -1.93
CA LEU A 8 -1.80 -4.30 -1.62
C LEU A 8 -2.77 -4.15 -2.79
N TRP A 9 -2.23 -3.99 -4.00
CA TRP A 9 -3.07 -3.82 -5.19
C TRP A 9 -3.89 -5.08 -5.50
N VAL A 10 -3.31 -6.26 -5.31
CA VAL A 10 -4.03 -7.53 -5.46
C VAL A 10 -5.16 -7.63 -4.44
N MET A 11 -4.89 -7.24 -3.20
CA MET A 11 -5.91 -7.23 -2.14
C MET A 11 -7.07 -6.30 -2.50
N LEU A 12 -6.78 -5.10 -3.00
CA LEU A 12 -7.84 -4.16 -3.42
C LEU A 12 -8.69 -4.77 -4.54
N ALA A 13 -8.06 -5.43 -5.51
CA ALA A 13 -8.77 -6.08 -6.59
C ALA A 13 -9.71 -7.17 -6.07
N ASN A 14 -9.25 -7.98 -5.11
CA ASN A 14 -10.05 -9.03 -4.49
C ASN A 14 -11.22 -8.46 -3.69
N LEU A 15 -11.05 -7.29 -3.09
CA LEU A 15 -12.10 -6.61 -2.32
C LEU A 15 -12.99 -5.73 -3.19
N GLU A 16 -12.72 -5.67 -4.49
CA GLU A 16 -13.43 -4.81 -5.43
C GLU A 16 -13.39 -3.33 -4.99
N MET A 17 -12.29 -2.93 -4.38
CA MET A 17 -12.05 -1.57 -3.92
C MET A 17 -11.11 -0.85 -4.88
N SER A 18 -11.49 0.35 -5.33
CA SER A 18 -10.63 1.15 -6.17
C SER A 18 -9.50 1.79 -5.36
N LYS A 19 -8.41 2.17 -6.04
CA LYS A 19 -7.30 2.91 -5.41
C LYS A 19 -7.78 4.24 -4.84
N ALA A 20 -8.67 4.92 -5.55
CA ALA A 20 -9.23 6.19 -5.08
C ALA A 20 -10.04 6.01 -3.80
N GLU A 21 -10.77 4.92 -3.69
CA GLU A 21 -11.55 4.60 -2.50
C GLU A 21 -10.63 4.35 -1.30
N LEU A 22 -9.55 3.59 -1.48
CA LEU A 22 -8.57 3.38 -0.43
C LEU A 22 -7.96 4.70 0.03
N ARG A 23 -7.56 5.55 -0.92
CA ARG A 23 -6.97 6.85 -0.59
C ARG A 23 -7.91 7.68 0.27
N ARG A 24 -9.18 7.70 -0.08
CA ARG A 24 -10.20 8.44 0.66
C ARG A 24 -10.42 7.88 2.06
N GLN A 25 -10.60 6.57 2.18
CA GLN A 25 -10.89 5.92 3.45
C GLN A 25 -9.72 5.99 4.42
N ALA A 26 -8.50 5.85 3.92
CA ALA A 26 -7.30 5.93 4.74
C ALA A 26 -6.83 7.38 4.99
N GLY A 27 -7.44 8.35 4.32
CA GLY A 27 -7.07 9.75 4.48
C GLY A 27 -5.67 10.07 3.96
N LEU A 28 -5.26 9.45 2.85
CA LEU A 28 -3.92 9.62 2.31
C LEU A 28 -3.84 10.85 1.42
N SER A 29 -2.73 11.60 1.55
CA SER A 29 -2.47 12.72 0.65
C SER A 29 -2.14 12.22 -0.75
N PRO A 30 -2.33 13.05 -1.80
CA PRO A 30 -1.92 12.69 -3.15
C PRO A 30 -0.44 12.33 -3.26
N ALA A 31 0.44 13.07 -2.54
CA ALA A 31 1.87 12.80 -2.54
C ALA A 31 2.19 11.42 -1.95
N THR A 32 1.57 11.07 -0.83
CA THR A 32 1.74 9.76 -0.20
C THR A 32 1.25 8.64 -1.11
N PHE A 33 0.11 8.84 -1.73
CA PHE A 33 -0.45 7.83 -2.63
C PHE A 33 0.44 7.62 -3.86
N THR A 34 1.05 8.69 -4.37
CA THR A 34 2.02 8.60 -5.47
C THR A 34 3.22 7.74 -5.07
N LYS A 35 3.71 7.91 -3.85
CA LYS A 35 4.82 7.07 -3.34
C LYS A 35 4.44 5.59 -3.32
N LEU A 36 3.23 5.26 -2.86
CA LEU A 36 2.73 3.88 -2.88
C LEU A 36 2.71 3.32 -4.30
N ARG A 37 2.22 4.09 -5.26
CA ARG A 37 2.14 3.67 -6.65
C ARG A 37 3.51 3.45 -7.28
N ARG A 38 4.55 4.12 -6.78
CA ARG A 38 5.92 4.02 -7.28
C ARG A 38 6.80 3.08 -6.47
N ASN A 39 6.22 2.33 -5.54
CA ASN A 39 6.97 1.45 -4.65
C ASN A 39 8.03 2.19 -3.84
N GLN A 40 7.72 3.40 -3.42
CA GLN A 40 8.61 4.22 -2.60
C GLN A 40 8.26 4.08 -1.11
N PRO A 41 9.23 4.30 -0.21
CA PRO A 41 8.95 4.22 1.22
C PRO A 41 7.91 5.23 1.66
N VAL A 42 7.02 4.80 2.56
CA VAL A 42 6.06 5.66 3.24
C VAL A 42 6.19 5.43 4.74
N SER A 43 5.64 6.34 5.55
CA SER A 43 5.74 6.21 7.00
C SER A 43 4.97 5.02 7.53
N MET A 44 5.39 4.53 8.71
CA MET A 44 4.64 3.47 9.40
C MET A 44 3.23 3.91 9.74
N GLU A 45 3.02 5.20 10.03
CA GLU A 45 1.69 5.73 10.30
C GLU A 45 0.76 5.56 9.10
N VAL A 46 1.27 5.82 7.89
CA VAL A 46 0.51 5.60 6.65
C VAL A 46 0.14 4.12 6.50
N LEU A 47 1.11 3.24 6.72
CA LEU A 47 0.86 1.79 6.63
C LEU A 47 -0.16 1.32 7.66
N LEU A 48 -0.12 1.89 8.87
CA LEU A 48 -1.08 1.58 9.91
C LEU A 48 -2.50 2.00 9.50
N LYS A 49 -2.65 3.18 8.91
CA LYS A 49 -3.95 3.65 8.43
C LYS A 49 -4.53 2.72 7.36
N ILE A 50 -3.70 2.29 6.41
CA ILE A 50 -4.11 1.36 5.38
C ILE A 50 -4.51 0.01 5.99
N ALA A 51 -3.69 -0.50 6.91
CA ALA A 51 -3.97 -1.76 7.58
C ALA A 51 -5.29 -1.74 8.34
N GLN A 52 -5.61 -0.61 8.97
CA GLN A 52 -6.88 -0.44 9.69
C GLN A 52 -8.07 -0.46 8.73
N VAL A 53 -7.96 0.18 7.59
CA VAL A 53 -9.03 0.19 6.57
C VAL A 53 -9.28 -1.21 6.02
N LEU A 54 -8.21 -1.95 5.74
CA LEU A 54 -8.29 -3.26 5.10
C LEU A 54 -8.34 -4.43 6.09
N ALA A 55 -8.21 -4.16 7.39
CA ALA A 55 -8.15 -5.17 8.45
C ALA A 55 -7.09 -6.24 8.17
N CYS A 56 -5.88 -5.79 7.86
CA CYS A 56 -4.76 -6.67 7.51
C CYS A 56 -3.48 -6.26 8.23
N ASN A 57 -2.45 -7.07 8.08
CA ASN A 57 -1.11 -6.80 8.61
C ASN A 57 -0.20 -6.26 7.51
N ILE A 58 0.92 -5.66 7.91
CA ILE A 58 1.88 -5.08 6.96
C ILE A 58 2.39 -6.10 5.95
N GLY A 59 2.59 -7.35 6.37
CA GLY A 59 3.05 -8.43 5.48
C GLY A 59 2.04 -8.82 4.41
N ASP A 60 0.77 -8.44 4.59
CA ASP A 60 -0.28 -8.67 3.60
C ASP A 60 -0.29 -7.60 2.51
N MET A 61 0.37 -6.46 2.76
CA MET A 61 0.34 -5.29 1.89
C MET A 61 1.64 -5.09 1.11
N MET A 62 2.77 -5.44 1.70
CA MET A 62 4.07 -5.13 1.11
C MET A 62 5.09 -6.22 1.40
N VAL A 63 6.14 -6.21 0.62
CA VAL A 63 7.27 -7.13 0.77
C VAL A 63 8.52 -6.44 0.26
N PHE A 64 9.67 -6.79 0.85
CA PHE A 64 10.95 -6.40 0.29
C PHE A 64 11.34 -7.43 -0.76
N VAL A 65 11.78 -6.95 -1.92
CA VAL A 65 12.22 -7.82 -3.01
C VAL A 65 13.66 -7.51 -3.34
N LYS A 66 14.41 -8.54 -3.72
CA LYS A 66 15.78 -8.35 -4.17
C LYS A 66 15.76 -7.71 -5.55
N ILE A 67 16.68 -6.74 -5.74
CA ILE A 67 16.91 -6.19 -7.06
C ILE A 67 17.73 -7.22 -7.83
N ALA A 68 17.24 -7.61 -9.00
CA ALA A 68 17.99 -8.50 -9.89
C ALA A 68 19.18 -7.72 -10.46
N GLU A 69 20.36 -8.28 -10.34
CA GLU A 69 21.58 -7.71 -10.91
C GLU A 69 22.05 -8.54 -12.10
#